data_ebd43f648bd5b5f61a6fc93d41ef5075
#
_entry.id   ebd43f648bd5b5f61a6fc93d41ef5075
#
_cell.length_a   1.000
_cell.length_b   1.000
_cell.length_c   1.000
_cell.angle_alpha   90.00
_cell.angle_beta   90.00
_cell.angle_gamma   90.00
#
_symmetry.space_group_name_H-M   'P 1'
#
loop_
_entity.id
_entity.type
_entity.pdbx_description
1 polymer ?
#
loop_
_entity_poly.entity_id
_entity_poly.type
_entity_poly.pdbx_seq_one_letter_code
_entity_poly.pdbx_strand_id
1 'polypeptide(L)'
;MLLTLMMAVALYAAWMHDTNRALPFAKLPPVRGTEIARVLPDPTATPVSKVRVPQGVPIRPSLQKQVNALMADVERVRGLRFERRIVPRFLTPADFRVYYSHMLDREWPQAQRQAQEDTLIMFGLASPSFNINRVLEDDPSNSILGFYELDSKRMFIIGRPNDLDPANKVTLAHELTHALQDQHFRIQSMYERARDNEDAELALRALVEGDATLSEMLYMGDTKIDESRAQAIARQDGTTFTSISTGPAVLTLKTLFPYLQGASWVGQLYRKGGWGAVNRAYGDPPESTEQVLHPGKYLRRDHPTSIKLPRMDGALGPMWQMVAENTLGELQVLAMFLPQGSDVARKAASGWDGDRYRIYRYGEGKVLVWESVWDTTKDAREAEQALRQQQIALNDDVFGRDPVTRNGVFYLDGADSDVRVARQGKHLYLVVSSGTTSRTADKVMRTLLD
;
A
#
# COMPACT_ATOMS: atom_id res chain seq x y z
N MET A 1 8.67 -4.14 3.00
CA MET A 1 7.91 -5.37 2.69
C MET A 1 7.28 -6.02 3.91
N LEU A 2 8.06 -6.54 4.86
CA LEU A 2 7.52 -7.19 6.08
C LEU A 2 6.69 -6.23 6.95
N LEU A 3 7.07 -4.97 7.03
CA LEU A 3 6.37 -3.95 7.79
C LEU A 3 4.93 -3.70 7.32
N THR A 4 4.75 -3.57 6.01
CA THR A 4 3.42 -3.39 5.41
C THR A 4 2.59 -4.68 5.54
N LEU A 5 3.25 -5.83 5.50
CA LEU A 5 2.67 -7.14 5.76
C LEU A 5 2.14 -7.22 7.20
N MET A 6 2.93 -6.81 8.18
CA MET A 6 2.57 -6.84 9.60
C MET A 6 1.43 -5.88 9.96
N MET A 7 1.43 -4.66 9.42
CA MET A 7 0.31 -3.73 9.60
C MET A 7 -0.98 -4.27 9.00
N ALA A 8 -0.88 -4.95 7.85
CA ALA A 8 -2.00 -5.53 7.16
C ALA A 8 -2.60 -6.73 7.90
N VAL A 9 -1.77 -7.62 8.43
CA VAL A 9 -2.22 -8.77 9.25
C VAL A 9 -2.93 -8.31 10.52
N ALA A 10 -2.45 -7.24 11.16
CA ALA A 10 -3.09 -6.66 12.34
C ALA A 10 -4.49 -6.11 12.05
N LEU A 11 -4.65 -5.38 10.94
CA LEU A 11 -5.93 -4.82 10.51
C LEU A 11 -6.88 -5.92 9.99
N TYR A 12 -6.34 -6.92 9.28
CA TYR A 12 -7.10 -8.05 8.79
C TYR A 12 -7.60 -8.96 9.93
N ALA A 13 -6.75 -9.26 10.92
CA ALA A 13 -7.13 -10.02 12.10
C ALA A 13 -8.21 -9.30 12.94
N ALA A 14 -8.09 -7.99 13.12
CA ALA A 14 -9.12 -7.18 13.77
C ALA A 14 -10.44 -7.22 13.00
N TRP A 15 -10.40 -7.17 11.67
CA TRP A 15 -11.56 -7.28 10.81
C TRP A 15 -12.21 -8.67 10.85
N MET A 16 -11.43 -9.75 10.84
CA MET A 16 -11.93 -11.14 10.94
C MET A 16 -12.59 -11.41 12.29
N HIS A 17 -12.12 -10.81 13.38
CA HIS A 17 -12.76 -10.92 14.70
C HIS A 17 -14.14 -10.24 14.75
N ASP A 18 -14.33 -9.17 13.98
CA ASP A 18 -15.59 -8.39 13.99
C ASP A 18 -16.66 -8.98 13.06
N THR A 19 -16.27 -9.71 11.99
CA THR A 19 -17.22 -10.30 11.02
C THR A 19 -17.97 -11.52 11.52
N ASN A 20 -17.59 -12.11 12.66
CA ASN A 20 -18.37 -13.17 13.32
C ASN A 20 -19.60 -12.65 14.09
N ARG A 21 -19.82 -11.34 14.11
CA ARG A 21 -21.05 -10.72 14.63
C ARG A 21 -21.77 -10.01 13.48
N ALA A 22 -23.01 -10.42 13.19
CA ALA A 22 -23.89 -9.65 12.33
C ALA A 22 -23.96 -8.22 12.87
N LEU A 23 -23.47 -7.23 12.10
CA LEU A 23 -23.44 -5.83 12.51
C LEU A 23 -24.85 -5.25 12.52
N PRO A 24 -25.36 -4.75 13.67
CA PRO A 24 -26.37 -3.72 13.66
C PRO A 24 -25.65 -2.38 13.45
N PHE A 25 -26.04 -1.63 12.43
CA PHE A 25 -25.61 -0.25 12.23
C PHE A 25 -26.09 0.62 13.40
N ALA A 26 -25.23 0.83 14.39
CA ALA A 26 -25.42 1.78 15.45
C ALA A 26 -24.51 2.99 15.23
N LYS A 27 -25.11 4.17 15.11
CA LYS A 27 -24.45 5.46 15.05
C LYS A 27 -23.53 5.63 16.26
N LEU A 28 -22.24 5.80 16.06
CA LEU A 28 -21.30 6.20 17.11
C LEU A 28 -21.49 7.70 17.41
N PRO A 29 -21.45 8.10 18.69
CA PRO A 29 -21.51 9.52 19.06
C PRO A 29 -20.18 10.24 18.72
N PRO A 30 -20.21 11.56 18.49
CA PRO A 30 -19.00 12.33 18.16
C PRO A 30 -18.03 12.36 19.35
N VAL A 31 -16.77 12.01 19.08
CA VAL A 31 -15.70 12.09 20.07
C VAL A 31 -15.36 13.57 20.31
N ARG A 32 -15.61 14.06 21.53
CA ARG A 32 -15.13 15.39 21.96
C ARG A 32 -13.63 15.35 22.14
N GLY A 33 -12.92 16.31 21.49
CA GLY A 33 -11.49 16.45 21.60
C GLY A 33 -11.05 16.71 23.06
N THR A 34 -10.16 15.87 23.54
CA THR A 34 -9.35 16.11 24.73
C THR A 34 -8.00 16.64 24.28
N GLU A 35 -7.61 17.80 24.82
CA GLU A 35 -6.30 18.39 24.66
C GLU A 35 -5.22 17.38 25.09
N ILE A 36 -4.39 16.96 24.13
CA ILE A 36 -3.18 16.18 24.43
C ILE A 36 -2.04 17.17 24.65
N ALA A 37 -1.56 17.22 25.89
CA ALA A 37 -0.39 18.00 26.27
C ALA A 37 0.82 17.62 25.38
N ARG A 38 1.49 18.62 24.82
CA ARG A 38 2.74 18.48 24.09
C ARG A 38 3.83 17.94 25.04
N VAL A 39 4.16 16.67 24.91
CA VAL A 39 5.44 16.14 25.41
C VAL A 39 6.41 16.22 24.25
N LEU A 40 7.36 17.15 24.33
CA LEU A 40 8.50 17.19 23.41
C LEU A 40 9.36 15.94 23.64
N PRO A 41 9.83 15.25 22.58
CA PRO A 41 10.72 14.11 22.77
C PRO A 41 12.06 14.58 23.36
N ASP A 42 12.54 13.83 24.33
CA ASP A 42 13.83 14.04 24.99
C ASP A 42 14.97 13.88 23.95
N PRO A 43 15.82 14.90 23.73
CA PRO A 43 16.92 14.83 22.76
C PRO A 43 18.05 13.88 23.19
N THR A 44 17.94 13.21 24.34
CA THR A 44 18.93 12.26 24.85
C THR A 44 18.62 10.80 24.54
N ALA A 45 17.65 10.50 23.69
CA ALA A 45 17.37 9.13 23.27
C ALA A 45 18.61 8.48 22.64
N THR A 46 19.13 7.45 23.30
CA THR A 46 20.31 6.69 22.90
C THR A 46 20.10 6.10 21.50
N PRO A 47 21.06 6.26 20.56
CA PRO A 47 20.90 5.70 19.23
C PRO A 47 20.70 4.18 19.29
N VAL A 48 19.67 3.69 18.60
CA VAL A 48 19.17 2.31 18.56
C VAL A 48 20.24 1.27 18.12
N SER A 49 21.43 1.71 17.69
CA SER A 49 22.47 0.87 17.09
C SER A 49 23.16 -0.17 18.00
N LYS A 50 22.81 -0.26 19.30
CA LYS A 50 23.42 -1.21 20.24
C LYS A 50 22.47 -2.29 20.80
N VAL A 51 21.20 -2.28 20.44
CA VAL A 51 20.25 -3.29 20.92
C VAL A 51 20.34 -4.53 20.03
N ARG A 52 20.62 -5.69 20.65
CA ARG A 52 20.68 -6.97 19.92
C ARG A 52 19.29 -7.35 19.44
N VAL A 53 19.13 -7.58 18.13
CA VAL A 53 17.85 -8.04 17.56
C VAL A 53 17.47 -9.39 18.15
N PRO A 54 16.28 -9.53 18.76
CA PRO A 54 15.82 -10.77 19.34
C PRO A 54 15.73 -11.89 18.30
N GLN A 55 16.28 -13.06 18.62
CA GLN A 55 16.28 -14.23 17.73
C GLN A 55 15.13 -15.19 18.04
N GLY A 56 14.29 -14.85 19.01
CA GLY A 56 13.24 -15.72 19.54
C GLY A 56 13.79 -16.97 20.25
N VAL A 57 12.92 -17.69 20.93
CA VAL A 57 13.24 -18.96 21.60
C VAL A 57 12.51 -20.14 20.93
N PRO A 58 13.07 -21.37 20.98
CA PRO A 58 12.41 -22.55 20.42
C PRO A 58 11.01 -22.77 21.02
N ILE A 59 10.06 -23.23 20.20
CA ILE A 59 8.75 -23.66 20.67
C ILE A 59 8.85 -25.03 21.37
N ARG A 60 7.85 -25.34 22.20
CA ARG A 60 7.76 -26.64 22.89
C ARG A 60 7.50 -27.77 21.88
N PRO A 61 7.96 -29.03 22.17
CA PRO A 61 7.71 -30.17 21.29
C PRO A 61 6.22 -30.47 21.03
N SER A 62 5.36 -30.25 22.06
CA SER A 62 3.90 -30.42 21.92
C SER A 62 3.30 -29.45 20.89
N LEU A 63 3.73 -28.18 20.93
CA LEU A 63 3.30 -27.17 19.97
C LEU A 63 3.88 -27.43 18.57
N GLN A 64 5.14 -27.89 18.50
CA GLN A 64 5.72 -28.29 17.20
C GLN A 64 4.94 -29.42 16.55
N LYS A 65 4.38 -30.35 17.33
CA LYS A 65 3.50 -31.41 16.79
C LYS A 65 2.23 -30.84 16.18
N GLN A 66 1.64 -29.81 16.80
CA GLN A 66 0.46 -29.11 16.27
C GLN A 66 0.81 -28.33 14.99
N VAL A 67 1.94 -27.64 14.95
CA VAL A 67 2.44 -26.96 13.75
C VAL A 67 2.68 -27.96 12.61
N ASN A 68 3.24 -29.14 12.88
CA ASN A 68 3.44 -30.16 11.84
C ASN A 68 2.12 -30.70 11.27
N ALA A 69 1.10 -30.87 12.13
CA ALA A 69 -0.22 -31.24 11.65
C ALA A 69 -0.83 -30.16 10.77
N LEU A 70 -0.69 -28.89 11.18
CA LEU A 70 -1.16 -27.74 10.40
C LEU A 70 -0.41 -27.61 9.06
N MET A 71 0.91 -27.87 9.04
CA MET A 71 1.67 -27.92 7.77
C MET A 71 1.08 -28.94 6.80
N ALA A 72 0.72 -30.14 7.28
CA ALA A 72 0.10 -31.17 6.43
C ALA A 72 -1.28 -30.74 5.89
N ASP A 73 -2.04 -29.99 6.71
CA ASP A 73 -3.32 -29.43 6.25
C ASP A 73 -3.12 -28.35 5.19
N VAL A 74 -2.16 -27.46 5.38
CA VAL A 74 -1.83 -26.41 4.40
C VAL A 74 -1.30 -27.00 3.09
N GLU A 75 -0.44 -28.03 3.15
CA GLU A 75 -0.01 -28.77 1.96
C GLU A 75 -1.20 -29.33 1.15
N ARG A 76 -2.16 -29.94 1.84
CA ARG A 76 -3.34 -30.53 1.23
C ARG A 76 -4.23 -29.46 0.59
N VAL A 77 -4.42 -28.34 1.26
CA VAL A 77 -5.26 -27.22 0.80
C VAL A 77 -4.61 -26.50 -0.39
N ARG A 78 -3.32 -26.13 -0.25
CA ARG A 78 -2.62 -25.33 -1.27
C ARG A 78 -2.09 -26.15 -2.44
N GLY A 79 -2.00 -27.47 -2.29
CA GLY A 79 -1.51 -28.37 -3.35
C GLY A 79 0.00 -28.29 -3.59
N LEU A 80 0.76 -27.80 -2.63
CA LEU A 80 2.23 -27.76 -2.61
C LEU A 80 2.75 -28.53 -1.41
N ARG A 81 4.01 -28.97 -1.44
CA ARG A 81 4.65 -29.64 -0.32
C ARG A 81 5.81 -28.82 0.21
N PHE A 82 5.99 -28.79 1.53
CA PHE A 82 7.16 -28.15 2.12
C PHE A 82 8.44 -28.90 1.71
N GLU A 83 9.35 -28.21 1.05
CA GLU A 83 10.71 -28.72 0.77
C GLU A 83 11.57 -28.74 2.03
N ARG A 84 11.31 -27.79 2.94
CA ARG A 84 11.98 -27.68 4.24
C ARG A 84 10.94 -27.51 5.34
N ARG A 85 11.17 -28.26 6.43
CA ARG A 85 10.31 -28.17 7.61
C ARG A 85 10.40 -26.78 8.24
N ILE A 86 9.25 -26.23 8.63
CA ILE A 86 9.17 -24.98 9.38
C ILE A 86 9.22 -25.28 10.89
N VAL A 87 10.13 -24.61 11.57
CA VAL A 87 10.28 -24.66 13.02
C VAL A 87 10.12 -23.24 13.57
N PRO A 88 8.91 -22.89 14.02
CA PRO A 88 8.66 -21.54 14.54
C PRO A 88 9.48 -21.26 15.81
N ARG A 89 9.67 -19.97 16.07
CA ARG A 89 10.27 -19.47 17.30
C ARG A 89 9.31 -18.53 18.00
N PHE A 90 9.38 -18.46 19.33
CA PHE A 90 8.62 -17.50 20.10
C PHE A 90 9.35 -16.17 20.22
N LEU A 91 8.61 -15.09 20.05
CA LEU A 91 8.96 -13.75 20.51
C LEU A 91 7.98 -13.33 21.61
N THR A 92 8.48 -12.74 22.70
CA THR A 92 7.59 -12.02 23.62
C THR A 92 7.09 -10.74 22.92
N PRO A 93 5.94 -10.16 23.33
CA PRO A 93 5.52 -8.86 22.81
C PRO A 93 6.60 -7.77 22.94
N ALA A 94 7.38 -7.78 24.02
CA ALA A 94 8.50 -6.86 24.21
C ALA A 94 9.65 -7.11 23.21
N ASP A 95 10.04 -8.37 22.99
CA ASP A 95 11.04 -8.74 21.98
C ASP A 95 10.56 -8.41 20.57
N PHE A 96 9.26 -8.59 20.31
CA PHE A 96 8.68 -8.26 19.03
C PHE A 96 8.74 -6.74 18.73
N ARG A 97 8.45 -5.88 19.72
CA ARG A 97 8.62 -4.42 19.54
C ARG A 97 10.04 -4.03 19.16
N VAL A 98 11.04 -4.62 19.83
CA VAL A 98 12.45 -4.40 19.48
C VAL A 98 12.76 -4.91 18.08
N TYR A 99 12.30 -6.10 17.75
CA TYR A 99 12.45 -6.69 16.41
C TYR A 99 11.82 -5.81 15.34
N TYR A 100 10.58 -5.37 15.54
CA TYR A 100 9.81 -4.51 14.65
C TYR A 100 10.50 -3.16 14.40
N SER A 101 10.98 -2.50 15.46
CA SER A 101 11.72 -1.23 15.32
C SER A 101 12.98 -1.39 14.47
N HIS A 102 13.76 -2.44 14.69
CA HIS A 102 14.95 -2.73 13.87
C HIS A 102 14.62 -3.02 12.42
N MET A 103 13.56 -3.78 12.19
CA MET A 103 13.10 -4.10 10.86
C MET A 103 12.61 -2.83 10.13
N LEU A 104 11.86 -1.98 10.83
CA LEU A 104 11.37 -0.70 10.30
C LEU A 104 12.53 0.19 9.84
N ASP A 105 13.56 0.36 10.66
CA ASP A 105 14.71 1.21 10.32
C ASP A 105 15.55 0.63 9.18
N ARG A 106 15.63 -0.70 9.08
CA ARG A 106 16.34 -1.39 7.99
C ARG A 106 15.60 -1.32 6.67
N GLU A 107 14.30 -1.61 6.67
CA GLU A 107 13.51 -1.75 5.44
C GLU A 107 12.92 -0.43 4.96
N TRP A 108 12.72 0.50 5.87
CA TRP A 108 12.16 1.80 5.58
C TRP A 108 12.88 2.93 6.33
N PRO A 109 14.11 3.27 5.90
CA PRO A 109 14.91 4.32 6.53
C PRO A 109 14.18 5.67 6.61
N GLN A 110 14.54 6.51 7.58
CA GLN A 110 13.90 7.81 7.84
C GLN A 110 13.79 8.70 6.59
N ALA A 111 14.82 8.71 5.74
CA ALA A 111 14.79 9.50 4.50
C ALA A 111 13.70 9.03 3.53
N GLN A 112 13.47 7.72 3.44
CA GLN A 112 12.40 7.17 2.59
C GLN A 112 11.02 7.42 3.20
N ARG A 113 10.87 7.35 4.54
CA ARG A 113 9.64 7.73 5.24
C ARG A 113 9.28 9.17 4.98
N GLN A 114 10.26 10.08 5.05
CA GLN A 114 10.07 11.50 4.75
C GLN A 114 9.69 11.73 3.28
N ALA A 115 10.34 11.04 2.35
CA ALA A 115 10.00 11.12 0.93
C ALA A 115 8.57 10.63 0.64
N GLN A 116 8.13 9.56 1.34
CA GLN A 116 6.75 9.07 1.25
C GLN A 116 5.75 10.06 1.84
N GLU A 117 6.08 10.67 2.98
CA GLU A 117 5.26 11.72 3.60
C GLU A 117 5.08 12.91 2.64
N ASP A 118 6.16 13.40 2.03
CA ASP A 118 6.11 14.44 1.01
C ASP A 118 5.26 14.02 -0.19
N THR A 119 5.39 12.77 -0.64
CA THR A 119 4.57 12.23 -1.74
C THR A 119 3.08 12.31 -1.41
N LEU A 120 2.69 11.81 -0.25
CA LEU A 120 1.29 11.80 0.16
C LEU A 120 0.72 13.22 0.31
N ILE A 121 1.48 14.14 0.89
CA ILE A 121 1.06 15.54 1.07
C ILE A 121 0.97 16.25 -0.28
N MET A 122 1.98 16.14 -1.14
CA MET A 122 2.02 16.88 -2.41
C MET A 122 0.99 16.39 -3.44
N PHE A 123 0.59 15.12 -3.38
CA PHE A 123 -0.55 14.61 -4.17
C PHE A 123 -1.92 14.89 -3.53
N GLY A 124 -1.95 15.47 -2.30
CA GLY A 124 -3.19 15.67 -1.55
C GLY A 124 -3.82 14.37 -1.04
N LEU A 125 -3.04 13.31 -0.93
CA LEU A 125 -3.43 12.03 -0.35
C LEU A 125 -3.39 12.04 1.17
N ALA A 126 -2.72 13.02 1.76
CA ALA A 126 -2.65 13.29 3.19
C ALA A 126 -2.73 14.79 3.47
N SER A 127 -3.15 15.17 4.70
CA SER A 127 -3.16 16.57 5.12
C SER A 127 -1.74 17.14 5.25
N PRO A 128 -1.55 18.46 5.15
CA PRO A 128 -0.24 19.11 5.35
C PRO A 128 0.40 18.83 6.73
N SER A 129 -0.41 18.51 7.74
CA SER A 129 0.05 18.16 9.09
C SER A 129 0.30 16.66 9.31
N PHE A 130 0.18 15.85 8.26
CA PHE A 130 0.40 14.42 8.34
C PHE A 130 1.85 14.12 8.74
N ASN A 131 2.02 13.14 9.62
CA ASN A 131 3.32 12.63 10.03
C ASN A 131 3.29 11.10 10.01
N ILE A 132 4.07 10.52 9.13
CA ILE A 132 4.09 9.07 8.90
C ILE A 132 4.64 8.30 10.11
N ASN A 133 5.57 8.90 10.87
CA ASN A 133 6.11 8.23 12.06
C ASN A 133 5.05 8.02 13.13
N ARG A 134 4.07 8.92 13.27
CA ARG A 134 2.94 8.72 14.21
C ARG A 134 2.09 7.50 13.88
N VAL A 135 1.93 7.18 12.60
CA VAL A 135 1.22 5.97 12.17
C VAL A 135 2.02 4.70 12.52
N LEU A 136 3.34 4.81 12.55
CA LEU A 136 4.26 3.72 12.82
C LEU A 136 4.55 3.53 14.33
N GLU A 137 4.15 4.48 15.19
CA GLU A 137 4.25 4.40 16.66
C GLU A 137 3.20 3.47 17.27
N ASP A 138 2.11 3.17 16.56
CA ASP A 138 1.10 2.22 17.02
C ASP A 138 1.74 0.84 17.21
N ASP A 139 1.60 0.28 18.43
CA ASP A 139 2.20 -1.01 18.80
C ASP A 139 1.47 -2.18 18.12
N PRO A 140 2.06 -2.83 17.11
CA PRO A 140 1.42 -3.93 16.42
C PRO A 140 1.44 -5.24 17.23
N SER A 141 2.12 -5.28 18.38
CA SER A 141 2.36 -6.53 19.15
C SER A 141 1.07 -7.17 19.70
N ASN A 142 0.00 -6.39 19.82
CA ASN A 142 -1.30 -6.88 20.30
C ASN A 142 -2.19 -7.46 19.18
N SER A 143 -1.84 -7.19 17.93
CA SER A 143 -2.66 -7.54 16.76
C SER A 143 -2.03 -8.62 15.89
N ILE A 144 -0.74 -8.89 16.05
CA ILE A 144 0.01 -9.86 15.25
C ILE A 144 0.26 -11.11 16.07
N LEU A 145 -0.27 -12.26 15.63
CA LEU A 145 -0.07 -13.57 16.29
C LEU A 145 1.21 -14.27 15.84
N GLY A 146 1.71 -13.97 14.66
CA GLY A 146 2.93 -14.51 14.09
C GLY A 146 3.23 -13.95 12.73
N PHE A 147 4.39 -14.29 12.18
CA PHE A 147 4.79 -13.87 10.84
C PHE A 147 5.90 -14.78 10.27
N TYR A 148 5.94 -14.88 8.95
CA TYR A 148 7.04 -15.49 8.22
C TYR A 148 8.00 -14.41 7.67
N GLU A 149 9.26 -14.47 8.06
CA GLU A 149 10.30 -13.54 7.59
C GLU A 149 11.00 -14.10 6.34
N LEU A 150 10.81 -13.42 5.22
CA LEU A 150 11.37 -13.87 3.93
C LEU A 150 12.91 -13.84 3.89
N ASP A 151 13.55 -12.88 4.55
CA ASP A 151 15.02 -12.75 4.53
C ASP A 151 15.70 -13.90 5.28
N SER A 152 15.25 -14.18 6.51
CA SER A 152 15.83 -15.22 7.36
C SER A 152 15.21 -16.60 7.17
N LYS A 153 14.11 -16.71 6.39
CA LYS A 153 13.32 -17.94 6.20
C LYS A 153 12.79 -18.51 7.52
N ARG A 154 12.49 -17.63 8.47
CA ARG A 154 12.02 -17.99 9.81
C ARG A 154 10.56 -17.63 10.00
N MET A 155 9.91 -18.47 10.79
CA MET A 155 8.57 -18.18 11.29
C MET A 155 8.66 -17.83 12.77
N PHE A 156 7.94 -16.78 13.15
CA PHE A 156 7.81 -16.36 14.54
C PHE A 156 6.36 -16.43 14.97
N ILE A 157 6.15 -16.79 16.25
CA ILE A 157 4.88 -16.73 16.95
C ILE A 157 5.06 -15.73 18.09
N ILE A 158 4.14 -14.77 18.22
CA ILE A 158 4.20 -13.75 19.26
C ILE A 158 3.43 -14.24 20.48
N GLY A 159 4.00 -14.04 21.66
CA GLY A 159 3.51 -14.61 22.89
C GLY A 159 3.99 -16.05 23.13
N ARG A 160 3.38 -16.76 24.07
CA ARG A 160 3.73 -18.14 24.41
C ARG A 160 2.47 -18.98 24.60
N PRO A 161 1.69 -19.21 23.53
CA PRO A 161 0.52 -20.05 23.65
C PRO A 161 0.92 -21.48 24.06
N ASN A 162 0.12 -22.09 24.95
CA ASN A 162 0.33 -23.49 25.32
C ASN A 162 -0.12 -24.41 24.18
N ASP A 163 -1.21 -24.03 23.52
CA ASP A 163 -1.84 -24.72 22.40
C ASP A 163 -2.28 -23.69 21.35
N LEU A 164 -2.43 -24.16 20.11
CA LEU A 164 -3.03 -23.36 19.05
C LEU A 164 -4.56 -23.50 19.14
N ASP A 165 -5.23 -22.41 19.53
CA ASP A 165 -6.67 -22.32 19.38
C ASP A 165 -7.06 -22.22 17.89
N PRO A 166 -8.36 -22.33 17.56
CA PRO A 166 -8.80 -22.28 16.16
C PRO A 166 -8.39 -21.01 15.43
N ALA A 167 -8.45 -19.82 16.06
CA ALA A 167 -8.07 -18.56 15.45
C ALA A 167 -6.56 -18.50 15.18
N ASN A 168 -5.74 -18.93 16.15
CA ASN A 168 -4.29 -19.05 15.98
C ASN A 168 -3.90 -20.01 14.85
N LYS A 169 -4.64 -21.12 14.67
CA LYS A 169 -4.41 -22.05 13.54
C LYS A 169 -4.68 -21.42 12.20
N VAL A 170 -5.73 -20.63 12.08
CA VAL A 170 -6.07 -19.92 10.84
C VAL A 170 -4.95 -18.95 10.45
N THR A 171 -4.53 -18.08 11.37
CA THR A 171 -3.41 -17.16 11.13
C THR A 171 -2.11 -17.91 10.80
N LEU A 172 -1.79 -18.98 11.55
CA LEU A 172 -0.59 -19.77 11.26
C LEU A 172 -0.68 -20.51 9.92
N ALA A 173 -1.86 -20.93 9.46
CA ALA A 173 -2.05 -21.51 8.13
C ALA A 173 -1.73 -20.48 7.03
N HIS A 174 -2.13 -19.21 7.23
CA HIS A 174 -1.76 -18.10 6.35
C HIS A 174 -0.23 -17.94 6.28
N GLU A 175 0.45 -17.84 7.41
CA GLU A 175 1.90 -17.68 7.49
C GLU A 175 2.67 -18.90 6.94
N LEU A 176 2.15 -20.10 7.15
CA LEU A 176 2.71 -21.33 6.56
C LEU A 176 2.54 -21.33 5.04
N THR A 177 1.50 -20.71 4.50
CA THR A 177 1.35 -20.53 3.06
C THR A 177 2.44 -19.63 2.50
N HIS A 178 2.82 -18.54 3.20
CA HIS A 178 3.97 -17.72 2.79
C HIS A 178 5.28 -18.51 2.79
N ALA A 179 5.47 -19.42 3.74
CA ALA A 179 6.63 -20.30 3.74
C ALA A 179 6.63 -21.28 2.55
N LEU A 180 5.47 -21.78 2.14
CA LEU A 180 5.34 -22.59 0.91
C LEU A 180 5.63 -21.77 -0.35
N GLN A 181 5.04 -20.57 -0.45
CA GLN A 181 5.26 -19.67 -1.59
C GLN A 181 6.75 -19.34 -1.74
N ASP A 182 7.44 -19.03 -0.64
CA ASP A 182 8.87 -18.72 -0.66
C ASP A 182 9.74 -19.91 -1.08
N GLN A 183 9.38 -21.13 -0.66
CA GLN A 183 10.10 -22.34 -1.05
C GLN A 183 9.94 -22.67 -2.54
N HIS A 184 8.82 -22.28 -3.17
CA HIS A 184 8.50 -22.66 -4.55
C HIS A 184 8.67 -21.55 -5.59
N PHE A 185 8.55 -20.25 -5.22
CA PHE A 185 8.37 -19.18 -6.20
C PHE A 185 9.40 -18.05 -6.16
N ARG A 186 10.48 -18.18 -5.36
CA ARG A 186 11.53 -17.13 -5.26
C ARG A 186 10.97 -15.72 -5.02
N ILE A 187 10.02 -15.59 -4.12
CA ILE A 187 9.27 -14.35 -3.87
C ILE A 187 10.19 -13.16 -3.62
N GLN A 188 11.27 -13.35 -2.87
CA GLN A 188 12.24 -12.29 -2.57
C GLN A 188 12.79 -11.64 -3.85
N SER A 189 13.21 -12.46 -4.85
CA SER A 189 13.67 -11.93 -6.14
C SER A 189 12.60 -11.18 -6.93
N MET A 190 11.32 -11.54 -6.76
CA MET A 190 10.22 -10.83 -7.41
C MET A 190 10.05 -9.43 -6.80
N TYR A 191 10.10 -9.31 -5.48
CA TYR A 191 10.07 -8.02 -4.80
C TYR A 191 11.29 -7.15 -5.12
N GLU A 192 12.49 -7.74 -5.21
CA GLU A 192 13.70 -7.03 -5.62
C GLU A 192 13.56 -6.39 -7.02
N ARG A 193 12.88 -7.06 -7.95
CA ARG A 193 12.59 -6.51 -9.29
C ARG A 193 11.53 -5.42 -9.28
N ALA A 194 10.58 -5.48 -8.38
CA ALA A 194 9.47 -4.52 -8.28
C ALA A 194 9.80 -3.27 -7.42
N ARG A 195 10.90 -3.28 -6.66
CA ARG A 195 11.18 -2.30 -5.59
C ARG A 195 11.22 -0.83 -6.03
N ASP A 196 11.50 -0.55 -7.32
CA ASP A 196 11.57 0.82 -7.86
C ASP A 196 10.25 1.26 -8.53
N ASN A 197 9.19 0.43 -8.35
CA ASN A 197 7.84 0.68 -8.81
C ASN A 197 6.84 0.21 -7.75
N GLU A 198 6.31 1.15 -6.96
CA GLU A 198 5.41 0.87 -5.84
C GLU A 198 4.11 0.23 -6.28
N ASP A 199 3.59 0.57 -7.47
CA ASP A 199 2.39 -0.02 -8.03
C ASP A 199 2.59 -1.50 -8.38
N ALA A 200 3.71 -1.83 -9.03
CA ALA A 200 4.09 -3.22 -9.34
C ALA A 200 4.34 -4.03 -8.07
N GLU A 201 4.99 -3.44 -7.05
CA GLU A 201 5.18 -4.09 -5.75
C GLU A 201 3.84 -4.39 -5.07
N LEU A 202 2.88 -3.46 -5.13
CA LEU A 202 1.55 -3.64 -4.54
C LEU A 202 0.73 -4.68 -5.31
N ALA A 203 0.86 -4.74 -6.62
CA ALA A 203 0.25 -5.77 -7.46
C ALA A 203 0.83 -7.17 -7.18
N LEU A 204 2.15 -7.27 -7.05
CA LEU A 204 2.81 -8.51 -6.63
C LEU A 204 2.35 -8.95 -5.24
N ARG A 205 2.22 -8.00 -4.31
CA ARG A 205 1.68 -8.28 -2.98
C ARG A 205 0.25 -8.81 -3.05
N ALA A 206 -0.58 -8.30 -3.95
CA ALA A 206 -1.93 -8.81 -4.17
C ALA A 206 -1.95 -10.28 -4.64
N LEU A 207 -0.96 -10.72 -5.42
CA LEU A 207 -0.80 -12.15 -5.74
C LEU A 207 -0.40 -12.96 -4.50
N VAL A 208 0.61 -12.52 -3.75
CA VAL A 208 1.18 -13.26 -2.61
C VAL A 208 0.16 -13.37 -1.47
N GLU A 209 -0.43 -12.24 -1.05
CA GLU A 209 -1.43 -12.20 0.02
C GLU A 209 -2.76 -12.80 -0.42
N GLY A 210 -3.15 -12.58 -1.67
CA GLY A 210 -4.36 -13.17 -2.21
C GLY A 210 -4.33 -14.69 -2.24
N ASP A 211 -3.19 -15.29 -2.56
CA ASP A 211 -2.97 -16.73 -2.50
C ASP A 211 -3.01 -17.27 -1.07
N ALA A 212 -2.34 -16.59 -0.13
CA ALA A 212 -2.36 -16.97 1.29
C ALA A 212 -3.78 -16.85 1.88
N THR A 213 -4.49 -15.77 1.57
CA THR A 213 -5.89 -15.55 1.99
C THR A 213 -6.84 -16.59 1.39
N LEU A 214 -6.69 -16.94 0.11
CA LEU A 214 -7.48 -18.00 -0.50
C LEU A 214 -7.21 -19.36 0.16
N SER A 215 -5.94 -19.68 0.45
CA SER A 215 -5.56 -20.91 1.13
C SER A 215 -6.15 -20.98 2.54
N GLU A 216 -6.13 -19.85 3.28
CA GLU A 216 -6.75 -19.70 4.59
C GLU A 216 -8.27 -19.94 4.53
N MET A 217 -8.98 -19.32 3.59
CA MET A 217 -10.42 -19.53 3.40
C MET A 217 -10.75 -20.99 3.12
N LEU A 218 -10.01 -21.66 2.24
CA LEU A 218 -10.18 -23.06 1.94
C LEU A 218 -9.84 -23.96 3.14
N TYR A 219 -8.86 -23.58 3.95
CA TYR A 219 -8.55 -24.29 5.21
C TYR A 219 -9.72 -24.23 6.20
N MET A 220 -10.40 -23.08 6.29
CA MET A 220 -11.60 -22.92 7.13
C MET A 220 -12.83 -23.69 6.60
N GLY A 221 -12.74 -24.33 5.43
CA GLY A 221 -13.85 -25.07 4.80
C GLY A 221 -14.83 -24.17 4.02
N ASP A 222 -14.43 -22.92 3.76
CA ASP A 222 -15.19 -22.00 2.90
C ASP A 222 -14.95 -22.34 1.42
N THR A 223 -15.66 -23.38 0.96
CA THR A 223 -15.57 -23.85 -0.46
C THR A 223 -16.30 -22.93 -1.44
N LYS A 224 -17.08 -21.98 -0.95
CA LYS A 224 -17.75 -20.94 -1.75
C LYS A 224 -16.90 -19.69 -1.69
N ILE A 225 -15.99 -19.54 -2.64
CA ILE A 225 -15.42 -18.23 -2.96
C ILE A 225 -16.59 -17.43 -3.52
N ASP A 226 -17.36 -16.83 -2.61
CA ASP A 226 -18.53 -16.06 -2.97
C ASP A 226 -18.05 -14.74 -3.58
N GLU A 227 -18.19 -14.63 -4.90
CA GLU A 227 -17.97 -13.40 -5.65
C GLU A 227 -18.76 -12.23 -5.04
N SER A 228 -19.90 -12.54 -4.39
CA SER A 228 -20.72 -11.56 -3.66
C SER A 228 -19.97 -10.99 -2.45
N ARG A 229 -19.16 -11.77 -1.74
CA ARG A 229 -18.40 -11.34 -0.57
C ARG A 229 -17.17 -10.50 -0.98
N ALA A 230 -16.42 -10.94 -2.02
CA ALA A 230 -15.35 -10.14 -2.61
C ALA A 230 -15.89 -8.86 -3.26
N GLN A 231 -17.06 -8.93 -3.94
CA GLN A 231 -17.74 -7.77 -4.49
C GLN A 231 -18.41 -6.90 -3.40
N ALA A 232 -18.92 -7.47 -2.31
CA ALA A 232 -19.44 -6.69 -1.17
C ALA A 232 -18.32 -5.88 -0.51
N ILE A 233 -17.12 -6.46 -0.40
CA ILE A 233 -15.92 -5.78 0.09
C ILE A 233 -15.48 -4.70 -0.90
N ALA A 234 -15.47 -4.98 -2.21
CA ALA A 234 -15.16 -4.02 -3.25
C ALA A 234 -16.22 -2.92 -3.43
N ARG A 235 -17.47 -3.18 -3.02
CA ARG A 235 -18.59 -2.21 -3.03
C ARG A 235 -18.75 -1.46 -1.71
N GLN A 236 -18.02 -1.83 -0.66
CA GLN A 236 -17.98 -0.99 0.54
C GLN A 236 -17.42 0.36 0.13
N ASP A 237 -18.28 1.36 0.17
CA ASP A 237 -17.95 2.75 -0.17
C ASP A 237 -16.67 3.17 0.54
N GLY A 238 -15.85 3.98 -0.13
CA GLY A 238 -14.62 4.51 0.47
C GLY A 238 -14.80 5.15 1.85
N THR A 239 -16.05 5.51 2.23
CA THR A 239 -16.44 5.95 3.58
C THR A 239 -16.29 4.87 4.65
N THR A 240 -16.41 3.58 4.30
CA THR A 240 -16.21 2.47 5.27
C THR A 240 -14.72 2.25 5.54
N PHE A 241 -13.85 2.48 4.55
CA PHE A 241 -12.40 2.39 4.73
C PHE A 241 -11.83 3.54 5.58
N THR A 242 -12.42 4.72 5.52
CA THR A 242 -11.98 5.88 6.32
C THR A 242 -12.31 5.75 7.82
N SER A 243 -13.23 4.86 8.20
CA SER A 243 -13.59 4.62 9.61
C SER A 243 -12.67 3.62 10.34
N ILE A 244 -11.81 2.89 9.61
CA ILE A 244 -10.97 1.82 10.18
C ILE A 244 -9.58 2.35 10.57
N SER A 245 -9.15 3.50 10.04
CA SER A 245 -7.79 4.04 10.24
C SER A 245 -7.83 5.50 10.68
N THR A 246 -6.99 5.86 11.64
CA THR A 246 -6.73 7.25 12.02
C THR A 246 -5.83 7.99 11.04
N GLY A 247 -5.34 7.30 10.01
CA GLY A 247 -4.45 7.82 8.97
C GLY A 247 -5.15 8.14 7.64
N PRO A 248 -4.41 8.60 6.62
CA PRO A 248 -4.92 8.83 5.28
C PRO A 248 -5.55 7.59 4.65
N ALA A 249 -6.68 7.75 3.97
CA ALA A 249 -7.44 6.66 3.33
C ALA A 249 -6.57 5.80 2.39
N VAL A 250 -5.61 6.41 1.70
CA VAL A 250 -4.68 5.71 0.80
C VAL A 250 -3.85 4.65 1.53
N LEU A 251 -3.43 4.88 2.78
CA LEU A 251 -2.68 3.90 3.57
C LEU A 251 -3.54 2.69 3.90
N THR A 252 -4.80 2.92 4.30
CA THR A 252 -5.76 1.86 4.54
C THR A 252 -6.03 1.04 3.26
N LEU A 253 -6.24 1.70 2.13
CA LEU A 253 -6.44 1.02 0.85
C LEU A 253 -5.22 0.18 0.46
N LYS A 254 -4.01 0.72 0.53
CA LYS A 254 -2.76 -0.02 0.23
C LYS A 254 -2.57 -1.22 1.16
N THR A 255 -3.03 -1.12 2.40
CA THR A 255 -2.95 -2.20 3.38
C THR A 255 -3.97 -3.31 3.10
N LEU A 256 -5.20 -2.97 2.80
CA LEU A 256 -6.28 -3.94 2.61
C LEU A 256 -6.36 -4.52 1.19
N PHE A 257 -5.92 -3.79 0.19
CA PHE A 257 -5.98 -4.19 -1.23
C PHE A 257 -5.38 -5.57 -1.50
N PRO A 258 -4.18 -5.94 -1.01
CA PRO A 258 -3.59 -7.25 -1.25
C PRO A 258 -4.47 -8.40 -0.73
N TYR A 259 -5.12 -8.23 0.40
CA TYR A 259 -5.97 -9.25 1.01
C TYR A 259 -7.33 -9.36 0.33
N LEU A 260 -7.97 -8.23 0.04
CA LEU A 260 -9.34 -8.20 -0.45
C LEU A 260 -9.40 -8.37 -1.97
N GLN A 261 -8.76 -7.47 -2.70
CA GLN A 261 -8.72 -7.54 -4.17
C GLN A 261 -7.79 -8.65 -4.65
N GLY A 262 -6.66 -8.86 -3.94
CA GLY A 262 -5.76 -9.98 -4.20
C GLY A 262 -6.47 -11.32 -4.08
N ALA A 263 -7.20 -11.60 -2.99
CA ALA A 263 -7.95 -12.85 -2.84
C ALA A 263 -9.04 -13.01 -3.91
N SER A 264 -9.74 -11.92 -4.26
CA SER A 264 -10.72 -11.94 -5.35
C SER A 264 -10.07 -12.30 -6.69
N TRP A 265 -8.96 -11.65 -7.00
CA TRP A 265 -8.20 -11.85 -8.24
C TRP A 265 -7.60 -13.26 -8.31
N VAL A 266 -6.92 -13.74 -7.27
CA VAL A 266 -6.38 -15.12 -7.17
C VAL A 266 -7.50 -16.14 -7.22
N GLY A 267 -8.63 -15.88 -6.55
CA GLY A 267 -9.84 -16.71 -6.62
C GLY A 267 -10.39 -16.85 -8.04
N GLN A 268 -10.31 -15.79 -8.86
CA GLN A 268 -10.69 -15.88 -10.29
C GLN A 268 -9.73 -16.76 -11.08
N LEU A 269 -8.42 -16.68 -10.83
CA LEU A 269 -7.44 -17.59 -11.46
C LEU A 269 -7.68 -19.02 -11.02
N TYR A 270 -7.92 -19.24 -9.73
CA TYR A 270 -8.21 -20.57 -9.17
C TYR A 270 -9.47 -21.19 -9.79
N ARG A 271 -10.56 -20.44 -9.93
CA ARG A 271 -11.79 -20.93 -10.60
C ARG A 271 -11.55 -21.34 -12.07
N LYS A 272 -10.63 -20.67 -12.76
CA LYS A 272 -10.30 -20.94 -14.18
C LYS A 272 -9.42 -22.18 -14.37
N GLY A 273 -8.54 -22.49 -13.44
CA GLY A 273 -7.55 -23.56 -13.64
C GLY A 273 -6.88 -24.09 -12.38
N GLY A 274 -7.58 -23.99 -11.24
CA GLY A 274 -7.09 -24.49 -9.94
C GLY A 274 -5.77 -23.85 -9.54
N TRP A 275 -5.07 -24.50 -8.63
CA TRP A 275 -3.75 -24.06 -8.17
C TRP A 275 -2.71 -23.97 -9.30
N GLY A 276 -2.90 -24.76 -10.39
CA GLY A 276 -2.02 -24.65 -11.56
C GLY A 276 -2.07 -23.28 -12.23
N ALA A 277 -3.24 -22.61 -12.28
CA ALA A 277 -3.36 -21.27 -12.80
C ALA A 277 -2.72 -20.23 -11.85
N VAL A 278 -2.93 -20.38 -10.55
CA VAL A 278 -2.29 -19.51 -9.53
C VAL A 278 -0.76 -19.65 -9.57
N ASN A 279 -0.24 -20.88 -9.65
CA ASN A 279 1.20 -21.11 -9.72
C ASN A 279 1.85 -20.49 -10.97
N ARG A 280 1.13 -20.47 -12.11
CA ARG A 280 1.63 -19.79 -13.32
C ARG A 280 1.75 -18.27 -13.13
N ALA A 281 0.90 -17.66 -12.33
CA ALA A 281 0.97 -16.22 -12.06
C ALA A 281 2.26 -15.81 -11.31
N TYR A 282 2.90 -16.73 -10.58
CA TYR A 282 4.24 -16.44 -10.01
C TYR A 282 5.35 -16.42 -11.07
N GLY A 283 5.15 -17.03 -12.22
CA GLY A 283 6.06 -16.93 -13.37
C GLY A 283 5.82 -15.69 -14.24
N ASP A 284 4.62 -15.12 -14.17
CA ASP A 284 4.18 -13.95 -14.93
C ASP A 284 3.28 -13.08 -14.00
N PRO A 285 3.86 -12.41 -12.99
CA PRO A 285 3.07 -11.71 -11.97
C PRO A 285 2.38 -10.45 -12.55
N PRO A 286 1.30 -9.97 -11.90
CA PRO A 286 0.70 -8.71 -12.30
C PRO A 286 1.70 -7.56 -12.13
N GLU A 287 1.75 -6.65 -13.09
CA GLU A 287 2.69 -5.54 -13.18
C GLU A 287 2.11 -4.22 -12.67
N SER A 288 0.80 -4.18 -12.41
CA SER A 288 0.11 -2.99 -11.91
C SER A 288 -1.09 -3.34 -11.05
N THR A 289 -1.49 -2.44 -10.16
CA THR A 289 -2.76 -2.56 -9.42
C THR A 289 -3.95 -2.57 -10.38
N GLU A 290 -3.85 -1.94 -11.54
CA GLU A 290 -4.85 -1.99 -12.59
C GLU A 290 -5.13 -3.43 -13.06
N GLN A 291 -4.09 -4.24 -13.28
CA GLN A 291 -4.25 -5.65 -13.69
C GLN A 291 -4.94 -6.50 -12.61
N VAL A 292 -4.84 -6.11 -11.37
CA VAL A 292 -5.54 -6.75 -10.25
C VAL A 292 -6.99 -6.25 -10.15
N LEU A 293 -7.22 -4.94 -10.32
CA LEU A 293 -8.55 -4.32 -10.35
C LEU A 293 -9.36 -4.79 -11.56
N HIS A 294 -8.68 -4.97 -12.70
CA HIS A 294 -9.26 -5.37 -13.98
C HIS A 294 -8.64 -6.69 -14.49
N PRO A 295 -9.03 -7.85 -13.97
CA PRO A 295 -8.40 -9.16 -14.30
C PRO A 295 -8.38 -9.46 -15.81
N GLY A 296 -9.27 -8.83 -16.59
CA GLY A 296 -9.25 -8.90 -18.05
C GLY A 296 -7.99 -8.30 -18.66
N LYS A 297 -7.44 -7.23 -18.09
CA LYS A 297 -6.18 -6.61 -18.57
C LYS A 297 -5.00 -7.57 -18.35
N TYR A 298 -4.88 -8.16 -17.16
CA TYR A 298 -3.86 -9.19 -16.90
C TYR A 298 -3.94 -10.37 -17.88
N LEU A 299 -5.14 -10.89 -18.10
CA LEU A 299 -5.34 -12.06 -18.99
C LEU A 299 -5.04 -11.76 -20.47
N ARG A 300 -5.19 -10.51 -20.90
CA ARG A 300 -4.82 -10.07 -22.26
C ARG A 300 -3.38 -9.64 -22.38
N ARG A 301 -2.62 -9.63 -21.27
CA ARG A 301 -1.25 -9.09 -21.17
C ARG A 301 -1.19 -7.62 -21.59
N ASP A 302 -2.12 -6.85 -21.10
CA ASP A 302 -2.18 -5.41 -21.23
C ASP A 302 -1.18 -4.82 -20.23
N HIS A 303 0.00 -4.46 -20.71
CA HIS A 303 1.11 -3.97 -19.88
C HIS A 303 1.01 -2.46 -19.70
N PRO A 304 1.26 -1.94 -18.49
CA PRO A 304 1.25 -0.50 -18.29
C PRO A 304 2.32 0.22 -19.14
N THR A 305 1.97 1.37 -19.68
CA THR A 305 2.89 2.18 -20.45
C THR A 305 4.00 2.75 -19.57
N SER A 306 5.25 2.47 -19.95
CA SER A 306 6.42 2.99 -19.23
C SER A 306 6.69 4.45 -19.57
N ILE A 307 6.67 5.34 -18.57
CA ILE A 307 6.95 6.76 -18.69
C ILE A 307 8.36 7.10 -18.26
N LYS A 308 9.03 7.95 -19.03
CA LYS A 308 10.35 8.52 -18.72
C LYS A 308 10.25 10.02 -18.60
N LEU A 309 10.18 10.52 -17.38
CA LEU A 309 10.19 11.95 -17.13
C LEU A 309 11.49 12.61 -17.65
N PRO A 310 11.42 13.79 -18.25
CA PRO A 310 12.60 14.53 -18.65
C PRO A 310 13.44 14.95 -17.42
N ARG A 311 14.71 15.29 -17.66
CA ARG A 311 15.56 15.83 -16.59
C ARG A 311 15.13 17.25 -16.25
N MET A 312 15.07 17.56 -14.95
CA MET A 312 14.62 18.86 -14.44
C MET A 312 15.76 19.80 -14.07
N ASP A 313 17.02 19.42 -14.28
CA ASP A 313 18.20 20.21 -13.91
C ASP A 313 18.19 21.61 -14.55
N GLY A 314 17.74 21.71 -15.82
CA GLY A 314 17.64 22.98 -16.53
C GLY A 314 16.53 23.89 -16.01
N ALA A 315 15.45 23.32 -15.50
CA ALA A 315 14.32 24.06 -14.95
C ALA A 315 14.54 24.47 -13.49
N LEU A 316 15.08 23.54 -12.67
CA LEU A 316 15.22 23.68 -11.23
C LEU A 316 16.61 24.21 -10.83
N GLY A 317 17.66 23.86 -11.56
CA GLY A 317 19.05 24.19 -11.23
C GLY A 317 19.74 23.13 -10.34
N PRO A 318 21.08 23.22 -10.19
CA PRO A 318 21.90 22.15 -9.65
C PRO A 318 21.77 21.91 -8.14
N MET A 319 21.13 22.82 -7.40
CA MET A 319 20.96 22.70 -5.94
C MET A 319 19.77 21.83 -5.57
N TRP A 320 18.86 21.55 -6.51
CA TRP A 320 17.69 20.71 -6.26
C TRP A 320 18.06 19.23 -6.31
N GLN A 321 17.66 18.50 -5.30
CA GLN A 321 17.89 17.06 -5.17
C GLN A 321 16.59 16.29 -5.40
N MET A 322 16.64 15.27 -6.24
CA MET A 322 15.55 14.31 -6.37
C MET A 322 15.52 13.43 -5.12
N VAL A 323 14.43 13.49 -4.37
CA VAL A 323 14.25 12.73 -3.11
C VAL A 323 13.30 11.55 -3.25
N ALA A 324 12.45 11.54 -4.29
CA ALA A 324 11.59 10.42 -4.63
C ALA A 324 11.44 10.31 -6.16
N GLU A 325 11.34 9.08 -6.64
CA GLU A 325 10.88 8.73 -7.98
C GLU A 325 10.12 7.41 -7.92
N ASN A 326 8.84 7.38 -8.35
CA ASN A 326 8.04 6.19 -8.29
C ASN A 326 6.80 6.26 -9.21
N THR A 327 5.93 5.24 -9.14
CA THR A 327 4.65 5.12 -9.83
C THR A 327 3.53 5.07 -8.79
N LEU A 328 2.44 5.82 -8.99
CA LEU A 328 1.25 5.76 -8.13
C LEU A 328 0.42 4.51 -8.42
N GLY A 329 0.13 4.25 -9.71
CA GLY A 329 -0.79 3.22 -10.13
C GLY A 329 -2.27 3.58 -9.97
N GLU A 330 -3.16 2.79 -10.58
CA GLU A 330 -4.59 3.06 -10.57
C GLU A 330 -5.17 3.14 -9.15
N LEU A 331 -4.72 2.28 -8.22
CA LEU A 331 -5.26 2.26 -6.85
C LEU A 331 -5.01 3.59 -6.12
N GLN A 332 -3.80 4.15 -6.19
CA GLN A 332 -3.51 5.40 -5.50
C GLN A 332 -4.14 6.60 -6.22
N VAL A 333 -4.26 6.55 -7.55
CA VAL A 333 -5.02 7.55 -8.34
C VAL A 333 -6.51 7.50 -7.96
N LEU A 334 -7.08 6.32 -7.78
CA LEU A 334 -8.44 6.17 -7.26
C LEU A 334 -8.55 6.79 -5.85
N ALA A 335 -7.60 6.50 -4.96
CA ALA A 335 -7.57 7.07 -3.61
C ALA A 335 -7.51 8.59 -3.62
N MET A 336 -6.78 9.19 -4.56
CA MET A 336 -6.63 10.63 -4.74
C MET A 336 -7.98 11.31 -5.02
N PHE A 337 -8.90 10.64 -5.72
CA PHE A 337 -10.19 11.19 -6.09
C PHE A 337 -11.35 10.80 -5.16
N LEU A 338 -11.14 9.90 -4.19
CA LEU A 338 -12.19 9.46 -3.25
C LEU A 338 -12.91 10.60 -2.51
N PRO A 339 -12.26 11.71 -2.12
CA PRO A 339 -12.95 12.83 -1.50
C PRO A 339 -14.07 13.44 -2.35
N GLN A 340 -14.06 13.23 -3.67
CA GLN A 340 -15.10 13.69 -4.61
C GLN A 340 -16.27 12.69 -4.75
N GLY A 341 -16.20 11.55 -4.03
CA GLY A 341 -17.17 10.46 -4.10
C GLY A 341 -16.68 9.26 -4.89
N SER A 342 -17.14 8.07 -4.49
CA SER A 342 -16.65 6.80 -5.03
C SER A 342 -16.89 6.63 -6.54
N ASP A 343 -18.00 7.16 -7.08
CA ASP A 343 -18.31 7.05 -8.49
C ASP A 343 -17.41 7.94 -9.34
N VAL A 344 -17.15 9.17 -8.88
CA VAL A 344 -16.18 10.08 -9.51
C VAL A 344 -14.79 9.47 -9.48
N ALA A 345 -14.36 8.96 -8.33
CA ALA A 345 -13.05 8.35 -8.17
C ALA A 345 -12.84 7.15 -9.09
N ARG A 346 -13.80 6.21 -9.12
CA ARG A 346 -13.73 5.04 -10.02
C ARG A 346 -13.67 5.47 -11.50
N LYS A 347 -14.54 6.40 -11.89
CA LYS A 347 -14.59 6.89 -13.27
C LYS A 347 -13.30 7.59 -13.68
N ALA A 348 -12.75 8.44 -12.80
CA ALA A 348 -11.56 9.22 -13.07
C ALA A 348 -10.26 8.42 -13.00
N ALA A 349 -10.22 7.31 -12.26
CA ALA A 349 -9.05 6.42 -12.20
C ALA A 349 -9.09 5.35 -13.30
N SER A 350 -10.28 4.94 -13.74
CA SER A 350 -10.44 3.90 -14.76
C SER A 350 -9.81 4.33 -16.10
N GLY A 351 -9.10 3.39 -16.72
CA GLY A 351 -8.35 3.64 -17.95
C GLY A 351 -6.99 4.27 -17.70
N TRP A 352 -6.50 4.27 -16.46
CA TRP A 352 -5.08 4.49 -16.19
C TRP A 352 -4.26 3.43 -16.93
N ASP A 353 -3.19 3.85 -17.63
CA ASP A 353 -2.34 2.96 -18.44
C ASP A 353 -0.85 3.10 -18.05
N GLY A 354 -0.54 4.04 -17.15
CA GLY A 354 0.81 4.23 -16.64
C GLY A 354 1.02 5.61 -16.04
N ASP A 355 1.96 5.72 -15.14
CA ASP A 355 2.41 7.01 -14.61
C ASP A 355 3.86 6.95 -14.11
N ARG A 356 4.44 8.12 -13.93
CA ARG A 356 5.71 8.31 -13.24
C ARG A 356 5.70 9.66 -12.55
N TYR A 357 6.22 9.72 -11.31
CA TYR A 357 6.42 10.98 -10.61
C TYR A 357 7.85 11.10 -10.07
N ARG A 358 8.27 12.37 -9.84
CA ARG A 358 9.47 12.72 -9.10
C ARG A 358 9.17 13.82 -8.11
N ILE A 359 9.83 13.78 -6.96
CA ILE A 359 9.84 14.88 -5.99
C ILE A 359 11.27 15.40 -5.88
N TYR A 360 11.40 16.72 -5.97
CA TYR A 360 12.64 17.43 -5.79
C TYR A 360 12.55 18.32 -4.55
N ARG A 361 13.67 18.49 -3.86
CA ARG A 361 13.78 19.34 -2.65
C ARG A 361 15.00 20.21 -2.73
N TYR A 362 14.86 21.47 -2.26
CA TYR A 362 15.93 22.41 -2.01
C TYR A 362 15.56 23.33 -0.84
N GLY A 363 16.26 23.23 0.31
CA GLY A 363 15.85 23.88 1.55
C GLY A 363 14.44 23.45 1.96
N GLU A 364 13.56 24.42 2.18
CA GLU A 364 12.13 24.18 2.46
C GLU A 364 11.31 23.99 1.16
N GLY A 365 11.89 24.32 0.01
CA GLY A 365 11.20 24.21 -1.28
C GLY A 365 11.06 22.77 -1.74
N LYS A 366 9.85 22.43 -2.25
CA LYS A 366 9.52 21.13 -2.83
C LYS A 366 8.88 21.30 -4.20
N VAL A 367 9.15 20.38 -5.11
CA VAL A 367 8.51 20.30 -6.43
C VAL A 367 8.15 18.86 -6.74
N LEU A 368 6.86 18.60 -6.93
CA LEU A 368 6.33 17.38 -7.51
C LEU A 368 6.18 17.55 -9.02
N VAL A 369 6.62 16.55 -9.75
CA VAL A 369 6.45 16.40 -11.20
C VAL A 369 5.80 15.05 -11.45
N TRP A 370 4.67 15.01 -12.12
CA TRP A 370 3.95 13.78 -12.45
C TRP A 370 3.45 13.82 -13.88
N GLU A 371 3.63 12.72 -14.59
CA GLU A 371 3.03 12.42 -15.86
C GLU A 371 2.28 11.10 -15.77
N SER A 372 1.06 11.06 -16.30
CA SER A 372 0.28 9.85 -16.45
C SER A 372 -0.25 9.71 -17.88
N VAL A 373 -0.41 8.48 -18.31
CA VAL A 373 -1.01 8.12 -19.60
C VAL A 373 -2.27 7.28 -19.38
N TRP A 374 -3.23 7.39 -20.27
CA TRP A 374 -4.57 6.83 -20.15
C TRP A 374 -4.95 6.02 -21.39
N ASP A 375 -5.81 5.03 -21.25
CA ASP A 375 -6.29 4.17 -22.36
C ASP A 375 -6.85 5.02 -23.51
N THR A 376 -7.62 6.05 -23.19
CA THR A 376 -8.22 6.94 -24.19
C THR A 376 -8.10 8.42 -23.82
N THR A 377 -8.26 9.30 -24.80
CA THR A 377 -8.34 10.76 -24.56
C THR A 377 -9.55 11.15 -23.72
N LYS A 378 -10.60 10.32 -23.70
CA LYS A 378 -11.77 10.50 -22.85
C LYS A 378 -11.41 10.27 -21.40
N ASP A 379 -10.73 9.17 -21.09
CA ASP A 379 -10.33 8.81 -19.74
C ASP A 379 -9.34 9.86 -19.18
N ALA A 380 -8.36 10.28 -20.00
CA ALA A 380 -7.46 11.39 -19.66
C ALA A 380 -8.20 12.69 -19.35
N ARG A 381 -9.33 12.98 -20.02
CA ARG A 381 -10.15 14.18 -19.76
C ARG A 381 -10.93 14.04 -18.46
N GLU A 382 -11.47 12.87 -18.19
CA GLU A 382 -12.20 12.58 -16.94
C GLU A 382 -11.27 12.69 -15.74
N ALA A 383 -10.05 12.15 -15.84
CA ALA A 383 -9.00 12.31 -14.85
C ALA A 383 -8.55 13.76 -14.67
N GLU A 384 -8.34 14.50 -15.76
CA GLU A 384 -8.00 15.93 -15.73
C GLU A 384 -9.05 16.74 -14.97
N GLN A 385 -10.34 16.50 -15.21
CA GLN A 385 -11.42 17.18 -14.53
C GLN A 385 -11.40 16.92 -13.02
N ALA A 386 -11.27 15.64 -12.62
CA ALA A 386 -11.19 15.26 -11.22
C ALA A 386 -9.93 15.82 -10.54
N LEU A 387 -8.79 15.81 -11.21
CA LEU A 387 -7.54 16.37 -10.71
C LEU A 387 -7.64 17.89 -10.47
N ARG A 388 -8.21 18.65 -11.41
CA ARG A 388 -8.42 20.08 -11.24
C ARG A 388 -9.34 20.38 -10.04
N GLN A 389 -10.45 19.65 -9.91
CA GLN A 389 -11.38 19.82 -8.79
C GLN A 389 -10.72 19.49 -7.45
N GLN A 390 -9.93 18.41 -7.38
CA GLN A 390 -9.16 18.06 -6.22
C GLN A 390 -8.18 19.18 -5.83
N GLN A 391 -7.43 19.68 -6.81
CA GLN A 391 -6.44 20.74 -6.55
C GLN A 391 -7.10 22.05 -6.07
N ILE A 392 -8.28 22.40 -6.60
CA ILE A 392 -9.07 23.52 -6.10
C ILE A 392 -9.47 23.26 -4.64
N ALA A 393 -10.06 22.12 -4.34
CA ALA A 393 -10.54 21.78 -2.99
C ALA A 393 -9.41 21.74 -1.94
N LEU A 394 -8.21 21.25 -2.32
CA LEU A 394 -7.05 21.22 -1.43
C LEU A 394 -6.51 22.61 -1.06
N ASN A 395 -6.84 23.58 -1.87
CA ASN A 395 -6.32 24.94 -1.75
C ASN A 395 -7.41 25.99 -1.48
N ASP A 396 -8.67 25.62 -1.24
CA ASP A 396 -9.84 26.52 -1.10
C ASP A 396 -9.71 27.48 0.09
N ASP A 397 -9.06 27.06 1.17
CA ASP A 397 -8.83 27.89 2.36
C ASP A 397 -7.67 28.91 2.21
N VAL A 398 -6.90 28.87 1.10
CA VAL A 398 -5.62 29.58 0.96
C VAL A 398 -5.66 30.67 -0.13
N PHE A 399 -6.79 30.86 -0.83
CA PHE A 399 -6.82 31.62 -2.10
C PHE A 399 -7.08 33.11 -2.01
N GLY A 400 -6.18 33.82 -2.73
CA GLY A 400 -6.42 35.16 -3.23
C GLY A 400 -6.68 35.27 -4.76
N ARG A 401 -6.68 34.20 -5.52
CA ARG A 401 -6.84 34.26 -6.98
C ARG A 401 -7.65 33.09 -7.53
N ASP A 402 -8.61 33.40 -8.41
CA ASP A 402 -9.36 32.40 -9.17
C ASP A 402 -8.43 31.58 -10.08
N PRO A 403 -8.68 30.27 -10.24
CA PRO A 403 -7.92 29.43 -11.17
C PRO A 403 -8.08 29.93 -12.60
N VAL A 404 -6.99 29.91 -13.37
CA VAL A 404 -6.96 30.40 -14.77
C VAL A 404 -6.45 29.30 -15.70
N THR A 405 -7.06 29.15 -16.86
CA THR A 405 -6.54 28.30 -17.94
C THR A 405 -5.99 29.16 -19.08
N ARG A 406 -4.71 28.98 -19.41
CA ARG A 406 -4.02 29.67 -20.51
C ARG A 406 -3.24 28.68 -21.36
N ASN A 407 -3.40 28.70 -22.67
CA ASN A 407 -2.69 27.80 -23.62
C ASN A 407 -2.79 26.32 -23.23
N GLY A 408 -3.96 25.87 -22.74
CA GLY A 408 -4.18 24.49 -22.34
C GLY A 408 -3.62 24.10 -20.97
N VAL A 409 -2.94 25.00 -20.27
CA VAL A 409 -2.44 24.79 -18.91
C VAL A 409 -3.37 25.45 -17.92
N PHE A 410 -3.77 24.71 -16.90
CA PHE A 410 -4.49 25.21 -15.72
C PHE A 410 -3.49 25.69 -14.68
N TYR A 411 -3.70 26.90 -14.20
CA TYR A 411 -2.89 27.61 -13.20
C TYR A 411 -3.69 27.80 -11.94
N LEU A 412 -3.09 27.47 -10.81
CA LEU A 412 -3.63 27.70 -9.50
C LEU A 412 -2.48 28.19 -8.63
N ASP A 413 -2.45 29.50 -8.33
CA ASP A 413 -1.39 30.14 -7.56
C ASP A 413 -1.91 30.42 -6.15
N GLY A 414 -1.35 29.74 -5.15
CA GLY A 414 -1.67 29.87 -3.73
C GLY A 414 -0.62 30.67 -2.95
N ALA A 415 -0.85 30.88 -1.66
CA ALA A 415 0.12 31.55 -0.79
C ALA A 415 1.38 30.72 -0.59
N ASP A 416 1.22 29.40 -0.41
CA ASP A 416 2.29 28.48 -0.07
C ASP A 416 2.57 27.42 -1.15
N SER A 417 1.68 27.28 -2.15
CA SER A 417 1.84 26.28 -3.23
C SER A 417 1.28 26.79 -4.55
N ASP A 418 1.95 26.42 -5.64
CA ASP A 418 1.52 26.65 -7.01
C ASP A 418 1.28 25.35 -7.73
N VAL A 419 0.16 25.25 -8.43
CA VAL A 419 -0.23 24.04 -9.17
C VAL A 419 -0.35 24.34 -10.66
N ARG A 420 0.16 23.42 -11.48
CA ARG A 420 -0.01 23.42 -12.94
C ARG A 420 -0.54 22.08 -13.37
N VAL A 421 -1.64 22.08 -14.12
CA VAL A 421 -2.19 20.87 -14.76
C VAL A 421 -2.31 21.11 -16.26
N ALA A 422 -1.83 20.16 -17.06
CA ALA A 422 -1.95 20.19 -18.50
C ALA A 422 -2.29 18.81 -19.04
N ARG A 423 -2.95 18.77 -20.22
CA ARG A 423 -3.23 17.52 -20.93
C ARG A 423 -2.86 17.65 -22.42
N GLN A 424 -2.14 16.64 -22.91
CA GLN A 424 -1.83 16.49 -24.33
C GLN A 424 -2.28 15.09 -24.80
N GLY A 425 -3.38 15.04 -25.53
CA GLY A 425 -3.96 13.78 -25.98
C GLY A 425 -4.36 12.87 -24.81
N LYS A 426 -3.68 11.74 -24.67
CA LYS A 426 -3.85 10.76 -23.59
C LYS A 426 -2.98 11.05 -22.35
N HIS A 427 -2.05 11.97 -22.43
CA HIS A 427 -1.14 12.31 -21.36
C HIS A 427 -1.69 13.43 -20.49
N LEU A 428 -1.56 13.27 -19.19
CA LEU A 428 -1.94 14.24 -18.17
C LEU A 428 -0.70 14.56 -17.32
N TYR A 429 -0.46 15.83 -17.08
CA TYR A 429 0.69 16.37 -16.38
C TYR A 429 0.26 17.15 -15.15
N LEU A 430 0.97 16.96 -14.04
CA LEU A 430 0.82 17.72 -12.81
C LEU A 430 2.18 18.22 -12.35
N VAL A 431 2.26 19.51 -12.02
CA VAL A 431 3.35 20.10 -11.25
C VAL A 431 2.75 20.77 -10.02
N VAL A 432 3.27 20.40 -8.84
CA VAL A 432 2.97 21.10 -7.58
C VAL A 432 4.28 21.62 -7.03
N SER A 433 4.34 22.90 -6.68
CA SER A 433 5.51 23.47 -6.00
C SER A 433 5.08 24.14 -4.71
N SER A 434 5.86 23.99 -3.64
CA SER A 434 5.65 24.65 -2.36
C SER A 434 6.96 25.23 -1.83
N GLY A 435 6.89 26.31 -1.05
CA GLY A 435 8.09 27.02 -0.54
C GLY A 435 8.98 27.58 -1.66
N THR A 436 8.41 27.88 -2.83
CA THR A 436 9.12 28.36 -4.03
C THR A 436 8.40 29.57 -4.64
N THR A 437 8.80 29.93 -5.86
CA THR A 437 8.08 30.96 -6.63
C THR A 437 7.26 30.30 -7.76
N SER A 438 6.13 30.90 -8.15
CA SER A 438 5.28 30.44 -9.24
C SER A 438 6.05 30.25 -10.58
N ARG A 439 7.14 31.01 -10.77
CA ARG A 439 8.04 30.83 -11.92
C ARG A 439 8.70 29.44 -11.94
N THR A 440 8.88 28.80 -10.78
CA THR A 440 9.46 27.44 -10.71
C THR A 440 8.50 26.43 -11.32
N ALA A 441 7.23 26.44 -10.88
CA ALA A 441 6.19 25.56 -11.47
C ALA A 441 6.03 25.78 -12.99
N ASP A 442 6.08 27.04 -13.46
CA ASP A 442 5.98 27.37 -14.88
C ASP A 442 7.14 26.83 -15.73
N LYS A 443 8.37 26.91 -15.20
CA LYS A 443 9.55 26.37 -15.89
C LYS A 443 9.51 24.85 -15.98
N VAL A 444 9.13 24.22 -14.87
CA VAL A 444 9.02 22.75 -14.79
C VAL A 444 7.91 22.24 -15.73
N MET A 445 6.73 22.87 -15.73
CA MET A 445 5.63 22.50 -16.62
C MET A 445 6.04 22.64 -18.09
N ARG A 446 6.72 23.72 -18.47
CA ARG A 446 7.24 23.87 -19.83
C ARG A 446 8.18 22.74 -20.22
N THR A 447 9.12 22.37 -19.36
CA THR A 447 10.06 21.26 -19.61
C THR A 447 9.33 19.91 -19.77
N LEU A 448 8.16 19.72 -19.13
CA LEU A 448 7.33 18.52 -19.32
C LEU A 448 6.61 18.50 -20.66
N LEU A 449 6.23 19.69 -21.18
CA LEU A 449 5.41 19.80 -22.40
C LEU A 449 6.24 19.88 -23.70
N ASP A 450 7.54 20.20 -23.57
CA ASP A 450 8.52 20.24 -24.66
C ASP A 450 8.99 18.81 -25.05
#